data_f66fe2eaf58b42e08b4abbd0a4e3dfa7
#
_entry.id   f66fe2eaf58b42e08b4abbd0a4e3dfa7
#
_cell.length_a   1.000
_cell.length_b   1.000
_cell.length_c   1.000
_cell.angle_alpha   90.00
_cell.angle_beta   90.00
_cell.angle_gamma   90.00
#
_symmetry.space_group_name_H-M   'P 1'
#
loop_
_entity.id
_entity.type
_entity.pdbx_description
1 polymer ?
#
loop_
_entity_poly.entity_id
_entity_poly.type
_entity_poly.pdbx_seq_one_letter_code
_entity_poly.pdbx_strand_id
1 'polypeptide(L)'
;MGLINYIKNEIKAAVGYQQSFEELLDSKDVSRALAMMSDRSELAVKNLEEYNISKHKIQERKDRAVYDKKGNFLRWSKRHRIAIPYQQFINEIALVFMYGRPVKWLQDTDNTDYGFGKYKDLMKEIRFNAAIRECKRAAGAEGCAAILYHVYRDTENQPRLLLNVLSKSNNDTIYTVKDQYKRLKSFAWGYYLTEAGNRTVYHVDIYTADTVWRCKRDNYGWEVEQSENPIGKIPVLLFEQEVEWDGVQSMIERSEELTSVDADVNDRFANPAMVATADVLNSLPKQEDEAKLLVLQNGGEVKYLTWDQASQSKSNEYERLDKHILSKSFTPNIDFDNMKNLGNLSAKAIRKILLLAVMKADKRKETHDGYMNRHVNLMLAILGNVLDYQHQAEYKKLGISHEFQDPFGDDVSDMLADLSKQYNDGALSRETYLEMSYLVKNVKLEMERIKQEQDEAMERQQEMNRLDAFEPTD
;
A
#
# COMPACT_ATOMS: atom_id res chain seq x y z
N MET A 1 28.29 -29.48 28.78
CA MET A 1 27.36 -29.73 27.63
C MET A 1 27.90 -29.25 26.28
N GLY A 2 28.69 -28.18 26.17
CA GLY A 2 29.18 -27.64 24.89
C GLY A 2 30.07 -28.55 24.05
N LEU A 3 31.03 -29.27 24.68
CA LEU A 3 31.99 -30.10 23.97
C LEU A 3 31.36 -31.35 23.32
N ILE A 4 30.40 -31.97 23.99
CA ILE A 4 29.69 -33.15 23.47
C ILE A 4 28.79 -32.77 22.28
N ASN A 5 28.16 -31.62 22.33
CA ASN A 5 27.35 -31.12 21.21
C ASN A 5 28.24 -30.71 20.02
N TYR A 6 29.39 -30.10 20.28
CA TYR A 6 30.38 -29.77 19.23
C TYR A 6 30.85 -31.02 18.50
N ILE A 7 31.30 -32.08 19.26
CA ILE A 7 31.74 -33.34 18.68
C ILE A 7 30.62 -34.07 17.91
N LYS A 8 29.37 -34.05 18.43
CA LYS A 8 28.22 -34.60 17.70
C LYS A 8 27.95 -33.86 16.38
N ASN A 9 28.10 -32.54 16.37
CA ASN A 9 27.88 -31.73 15.16
C ASN A 9 29.00 -31.95 14.12
N GLU A 10 30.27 -32.10 14.54
CA GLU A 10 31.38 -32.46 13.63
C GLU A 10 31.21 -33.85 13.03
N ILE A 11 30.76 -34.82 13.82
CA ILE A 11 30.48 -36.19 13.32
C ILE A 11 29.32 -36.17 12.34
N LYS A 12 28.26 -35.42 12.60
CA LYS A 12 27.11 -35.25 11.69
C LYS A 12 27.53 -34.55 10.38
N ALA A 13 28.38 -33.53 10.44
CA ALA A 13 28.92 -32.84 9.27
C ALA A 13 29.82 -33.76 8.41
N ALA A 14 30.65 -34.60 9.06
CA ALA A 14 31.51 -35.56 8.37
C ALA A 14 30.74 -36.69 7.65
N VAL A 15 29.48 -36.96 8.06
CA VAL A 15 28.55 -37.94 7.45
C VAL A 15 27.61 -37.30 6.43
N GLY A 16 27.75 -36.00 6.15
CA GLY A 16 26.86 -35.27 5.22
C GLY A 16 25.45 -34.98 5.79
N TYR A 17 25.29 -35.09 7.11
CA TYR A 17 24.01 -34.78 7.77
C TYR A 17 23.80 -33.25 7.85
N GLN A 18 22.82 -32.73 7.13
CA GLN A 18 22.37 -31.37 7.32
C GLN A 18 21.42 -31.30 8.54
N GLN A 19 21.76 -30.46 9.51
CA GLN A 19 20.89 -30.18 10.65
C GLN A 19 19.55 -29.59 10.14
N SER A 20 18.46 -30.06 10.73
CA SER A 20 17.14 -29.46 10.44
C SER A 20 17.07 -28.04 11.00
N PHE A 21 16.16 -27.23 10.46
CA PHE A 21 15.91 -25.88 10.94
C PHE A 21 15.62 -25.84 12.45
N GLU A 22 14.82 -26.77 12.95
CA GLU A 22 14.47 -26.88 14.37
C GLU A 22 15.67 -27.28 15.22
N GLU A 23 16.51 -28.26 14.77
CA GLU A 23 17.73 -28.62 15.46
C GLU A 23 18.74 -27.48 15.62
N LEU A 24 18.79 -26.55 14.62
CA LEU A 24 19.61 -25.35 14.70
C LEU A 24 19.09 -24.37 15.77
N LEU A 25 17.80 -24.19 15.86
CA LEU A 25 17.18 -23.33 16.88
C LEU A 25 17.35 -23.91 18.28
N ASP A 26 17.17 -25.21 18.45
CA ASP A 26 17.41 -25.92 19.72
C ASP A 26 18.87 -25.84 20.18
N SER A 27 19.82 -25.82 19.23
CA SER A 27 21.24 -25.62 19.51
C SER A 27 21.65 -24.15 19.67
N LYS A 28 20.68 -23.22 19.59
CA LYS A 28 20.86 -21.75 19.64
C LYS A 28 21.69 -21.17 18.49
N ASP A 29 21.83 -21.90 17.40
CA ASP A 29 22.49 -21.39 16.18
C ASP A 29 21.50 -20.66 15.28
N VAL A 30 20.91 -19.56 15.82
CA VAL A 30 19.91 -18.74 15.13
C VAL A 30 20.47 -18.13 13.85
N SER A 31 21.74 -17.73 13.85
CA SER A 31 22.38 -17.14 12.65
C SER A 31 22.36 -18.09 11.47
N ARG A 32 22.63 -19.38 11.69
CA ARG A 32 22.60 -20.40 10.65
C ARG A 32 21.17 -20.76 10.26
N ALA A 33 20.24 -20.79 11.21
CA ALA A 33 18.83 -20.98 10.93
C ALA A 33 18.29 -19.86 10.04
N LEU A 34 18.60 -18.58 10.32
CA LEU A 34 18.22 -17.45 9.48
C LEU A 34 18.86 -17.50 8.10
N ALA A 35 20.10 -17.96 7.99
CA ALA A 35 20.76 -18.12 6.68
C ALA A 35 20.09 -19.17 5.77
N MET A 36 19.28 -20.08 6.33
CA MET A 36 18.45 -21.03 5.56
C MET A 36 17.12 -20.42 5.09
N MET A 37 16.74 -19.25 5.63
CA MET A 37 15.51 -18.55 5.27
C MET A 37 15.75 -17.59 4.10
N SER A 38 14.72 -17.36 3.30
CA SER A 38 14.74 -16.32 2.27
C SER A 38 14.65 -14.94 2.91
N ASP A 39 15.62 -14.08 2.64
CA ASP A 39 15.64 -12.67 3.04
C ASP A 39 15.46 -11.80 1.79
N ARG A 40 14.51 -10.90 1.83
CA ARG A 40 14.23 -9.94 0.75
C ARG A 40 14.67 -8.52 1.07
N SER A 41 15.43 -8.33 2.15
CA SER A 41 15.82 -7.00 2.62
C SER A 41 16.64 -6.22 1.58
N GLU A 42 17.53 -6.86 0.83
CA GLU A 42 18.31 -6.19 -0.21
C GLU A 42 17.42 -5.66 -1.34
N LEU A 43 16.46 -6.45 -1.79
CA LEU A 43 15.50 -6.03 -2.81
C LEU A 43 14.61 -4.90 -2.29
N ALA A 44 14.14 -5.00 -1.04
CA ALA A 44 13.33 -3.97 -0.41
C ALA A 44 14.09 -2.65 -0.25
N VAL A 45 15.37 -2.69 0.12
CA VAL A 45 16.24 -1.50 0.20
C VAL A 45 16.37 -0.83 -1.17
N LYS A 46 16.68 -1.61 -2.22
CA LYS A 46 16.76 -1.09 -3.58
C LYS A 46 15.45 -0.43 -4.01
N ASN A 47 14.32 -1.08 -3.78
CA ASN A 47 13.00 -0.56 -4.13
C ASN A 47 12.67 0.72 -3.35
N LEU A 48 13.06 0.81 -2.07
CA LEU A 48 12.89 2.01 -1.25
C LEU A 48 13.81 3.17 -1.71
N GLU A 49 14.98 2.90 -2.26
CA GLU A 49 15.82 3.92 -2.87
C GLU A 49 15.14 4.53 -4.12
N GLU A 50 14.47 3.70 -4.93
CA GLU A 50 13.66 4.17 -6.05
C GLU A 50 12.37 4.89 -5.61
N TYR A 51 11.78 4.52 -4.46
CA TYR A 51 10.57 5.13 -3.93
C TYR A 51 10.80 6.45 -3.21
N ASN A 52 11.97 6.62 -2.60
CA ASN A 52 12.32 7.80 -1.83
C ASN A 52 12.96 8.88 -2.70
N ILE A 53 12.24 9.98 -2.92
CA ILE A 53 12.66 11.12 -3.74
C ILE A 53 14.08 11.60 -3.41
N SER A 54 14.48 11.57 -2.13
CA SER A 54 15.81 11.98 -1.70
C SER A 54 16.93 11.02 -2.10
N LYS A 55 16.59 9.83 -2.55
CA LYS A 55 17.49 8.75 -2.96
C LYS A 55 17.48 8.48 -4.45
N HIS A 56 16.63 9.16 -5.22
CA HIS A 56 16.59 9.01 -6.66
C HIS A 56 17.96 9.28 -7.28
N LYS A 57 18.30 8.54 -8.30
CA LYS A 57 19.59 8.61 -9.01
C LYS A 57 19.95 10.02 -9.48
N ILE A 58 18.94 10.86 -9.78
CA ILE A 58 19.16 12.26 -10.15
C ILE A 58 19.85 13.06 -9.04
N GLN A 59 19.71 12.68 -7.77
CA GLN A 59 20.37 13.36 -6.66
C GLN A 59 21.89 13.18 -6.66
N GLU A 60 22.40 12.13 -7.31
CA GLU A 60 23.82 11.85 -7.47
C GLU A 60 24.48 12.67 -8.60
N ARG A 61 23.68 13.43 -9.36
CA ARG A 61 24.14 14.23 -10.48
C ARG A 61 25.19 15.24 -10.02
N LYS A 62 26.43 15.14 -10.57
CA LYS A 62 27.56 15.98 -10.17
C LYS A 62 27.43 17.39 -10.73
N ASP A 63 27.84 18.37 -9.92
CA ASP A 63 27.98 19.75 -10.36
C ASP A 63 29.01 19.86 -11.50
N ARG A 64 28.90 20.89 -12.32
CA ARG A 64 29.78 21.10 -13.46
C ARG A 64 31.01 21.95 -13.08
N ALA A 65 32.17 21.42 -13.31
CA ALA A 65 33.39 22.22 -13.21
C ALA A 65 33.46 23.27 -14.36
N VAL A 66 33.71 24.52 -14.01
CA VAL A 66 33.88 25.61 -14.95
C VAL A 66 35.35 25.97 -14.94
N TYR A 67 35.93 26.05 -16.13
CA TYR A 67 37.35 26.39 -16.36
C TYR A 67 37.48 27.71 -17.10
N ASP A 68 38.59 28.44 -16.88
CA ASP A 68 38.94 29.60 -17.62
C ASP A 68 39.46 29.24 -19.04
N LYS A 69 39.77 30.27 -19.87
CA LYS A 69 40.34 30.07 -21.22
C LYS A 69 41.73 29.41 -21.23
N LYS A 70 42.40 29.36 -20.07
CA LYS A 70 43.74 28.75 -19.90
C LYS A 70 43.64 27.33 -19.32
N GLY A 71 42.44 26.83 -19.06
CA GLY A 71 42.20 25.49 -18.49
C GLY A 71 42.28 25.40 -16.96
N ASN A 72 42.39 26.56 -16.27
CA ASN A 72 42.38 26.55 -14.79
C ASN A 72 40.96 26.47 -14.26
N PHE A 73 40.76 25.70 -13.17
CA PHE A 73 39.49 25.61 -12.50
C PHE A 73 39.07 26.96 -11.92
N LEU A 74 37.86 27.42 -12.23
CA LEU A 74 37.28 28.64 -11.71
C LEU A 74 36.32 28.40 -10.57
N ARG A 75 35.31 27.56 -10.79
CA ARG A 75 34.23 27.28 -9.81
C ARG A 75 33.43 26.04 -10.19
N TRP A 76 32.68 25.54 -9.22
CA TRP A 76 31.58 24.58 -9.48
C TRP A 76 30.32 25.36 -9.87
N SER A 77 29.70 25.00 -10.98
CA SER A 77 28.36 25.44 -11.35
C SER A 77 27.37 24.39 -10.85
N LYS A 78 26.50 24.80 -9.96
CA LYS A 78 25.42 23.92 -9.43
C LYS A 78 24.53 23.47 -10.58
N ARG A 79 24.10 22.23 -10.53
CA ARG A 79 23.14 21.65 -11.47
C ARG A 79 21.85 21.36 -10.75
N HIS A 80 20.73 21.51 -11.46
CA HIS A 80 19.43 21.11 -10.95
C HIS A 80 19.34 19.60 -10.79
N ARG A 81 18.67 19.17 -9.74
CA ARG A 81 18.39 17.77 -9.38
C ARG A 81 16.92 17.66 -9.06
N ILE A 82 16.10 17.56 -10.11
CA ILE A 82 14.63 17.54 -9.99
C ILE A 82 14.19 16.09 -10.00
N ALA A 83 13.80 15.58 -8.84
CA ALA A 83 13.19 14.28 -8.69
C ALA A 83 11.66 14.38 -8.80
N ILE A 84 11.04 13.42 -9.46
CA ILE A 84 9.60 13.39 -9.73
C ILE A 84 8.99 12.17 -9.04
N PRO A 85 8.01 12.33 -8.13
CA PRO A 85 7.49 11.25 -7.29
C PRO A 85 6.49 10.32 -8.02
N TYR A 86 6.81 9.84 -9.23
CA TYR A 86 5.95 8.92 -9.98
C TYR A 86 5.68 7.62 -9.21
N GLN A 87 6.71 7.07 -8.55
CA GLN A 87 6.59 5.81 -7.81
C GLN A 87 5.55 5.92 -6.70
N GLN A 88 5.56 7.02 -5.95
CA GLN A 88 4.60 7.29 -4.88
C GLN A 88 3.19 7.45 -5.44
N PHE A 89 3.04 8.20 -6.53
CA PHE A 89 1.77 8.41 -7.20
C PHE A 89 1.17 7.10 -7.71
N ILE A 90 1.96 6.30 -8.43
CA ILE A 90 1.55 5.00 -8.97
C ILE A 90 1.10 4.04 -7.84
N ASN A 91 1.86 4.01 -6.74
CA ASN A 91 1.55 3.15 -5.60
C ASN A 91 0.26 3.57 -4.89
N GLU A 92 0.04 4.87 -4.66
CA GLU A 92 -1.19 5.36 -4.03
C GLU A 92 -2.43 5.13 -4.90
N ILE A 93 -2.33 5.31 -6.22
CA ILE A 93 -3.42 4.99 -7.13
C ILE A 93 -3.75 3.49 -7.08
N ALA A 94 -2.74 2.62 -7.15
CA ALA A 94 -2.94 1.18 -7.04
C ALA A 94 -3.60 0.77 -5.71
N LEU A 95 -3.21 1.42 -4.60
CA LEU A 95 -3.81 1.22 -3.29
C LEU A 95 -5.29 1.61 -3.26
N VAL A 96 -5.63 2.79 -3.80
CA VAL A 96 -7.01 3.30 -3.81
C VAL A 96 -7.93 2.39 -4.62
N PHE A 97 -7.48 1.89 -5.76
CA PHE A 97 -8.27 1.00 -6.60
C PHE A 97 -8.43 -0.41 -6.02
N MET A 98 -7.54 -0.82 -5.10
CA MET A 98 -7.61 -2.15 -4.47
C MET A 98 -8.32 -2.13 -3.10
N TYR A 99 -7.97 -1.17 -2.24
CA TYR A 99 -8.44 -1.08 -0.85
C TYR A 99 -8.94 0.32 -0.47
N GLY A 100 -9.34 1.14 -1.43
CA GLY A 100 -9.93 2.45 -1.18
C GLY A 100 -11.23 2.35 -0.40
N ARG A 101 -11.97 1.26 -0.63
CA ARG A 101 -13.15 0.87 0.17
C ARG A 101 -12.84 -0.38 0.98
N PRO A 102 -13.43 -0.54 2.17
CA PRO A 102 -13.29 -1.74 2.99
C PRO A 102 -13.74 -2.99 2.24
N VAL A 103 -13.04 -4.10 2.45
CA VAL A 103 -13.48 -5.41 1.94
C VAL A 103 -14.79 -5.77 2.62
N LYS A 104 -15.76 -6.21 1.83
CA LYS A 104 -17.05 -6.68 2.35
C LYS A 104 -16.94 -8.17 2.71
N TRP A 105 -17.38 -8.52 3.89
CA TRP A 105 -17.39 -9.89 4.41
C TRP A 105 -18.80 -10.44 4.39
N LEU A 106 -18.96 -11.65 3.86
CA LEU A 106 -20.24 -12.33 3.71
C LEU A 106 -20.19 -13.64 4.47
N GLN A 107 -21.30 -13.98 5.12
CA GLN A 107 -21.48 -15.26 5.80
C GLN A 107 -22.03 -16.27 4.80
N ASP A 108 -21.33 -17.41 4.67
CA ASP A 108 -21.69 -18.47 3.71
C ASP A 108 -22.44 -19.64 4.39
N THR A 109 -22.46 -19.69 5.72
CA THR A 109 -23.00 -20.80 6.48
C THR A 109 -24.15 -20.34 7.40
N ASP A 110 -25.32 -20.97 7.28
CA ASP A 110 -26.45 -20.72 8.14
C ASP A 110 -26.17 -21.12 9.59
N ASN A 111 -26.90 -20.52 10.53
CA ASN A 111 -26.84 -20.81 11.98
C ASN A 111 -25.45 -20.60 12.63
N THR A 112 -24.65 -19.66 12.10
CA THR A 112 -23.36 -19.24 12.66
C THR A 112 -23.31 -17.72 12.91
N ASP A 113 -24.46 -17.12 13.19
CA ASP A 113 -24.60 -15.64 13.31
C ASP A 113 -23.80 -15.07 14.48
N TYR A 114 -23.70 -15.80 15.59
CA TYR A 114 -22.88 -15.39 16.73
C TYR A 114 -21.41 -15.30 16.34
N GLY A 115 -20.86 -16.35 15.71
CA GLY A 115 -19.47 -16.40 15.29
C GLY A 115 -19.15 -15.32 14.25
N PHE A 116 -20.06 -15.08 13.30
CA PHE A 116 -19.89 -14.02 12.30
C PHE A 116 -19.99 -12.62 12.92
N GLY A 117 -20.89 -12.43 13.91
CA GLY A 117 -20.97 -11.20 14.69
C GLY A 117 -19.66 -10.89 15.41
N LYS A 118 -19.13 -11.87 16.14
CA LYS A 118 -17.83 -11.77 16.82
C LYS A 118 -16.66 -11.47 15.85
N TYR A 119 -16.64 -12.14 14.70
CA TYR A 119 -15.66 -11.85 13.65
C TYR A 119 -15.72 -10.38 13.22
N LYS A 120 -16.91 -9.85 12.92
CA LYS A 120 -17.07 -8.44 12.51
C LYS A 120 -16.66 -7.44 13.61
N ASP A 121 -16.97 -7.73 14.86
CA ASP A 121 -16.61 -6.88 15.98
C ASP A 121 -15.10 -6.86 16.20
N LEU A 122 -14.45 -8.02 16.15
CA LEU A 122 -13.00 -8.13 16.24
C LEU A 122 -12.32 -7.39 15.07
N MET A 123 -12.84 -7.48 13.85
CA MET A 123 -12.33 -6.75 12.67
C MET A 123 -12.34 -5.23 12.87
N LYS A 124 -13.36 -4.69 13.56
CA LYS A 124 -13.42 -3.26 13.91
C LYS A 124 -12.42 -2.92 15.01
N GLU A 125 -12.34 -3.75 16.06
CA GLU A 125 -11.43 -3.56 17.19
C GLU A 125 -9.98 -3.49 16.73
N ILE A 126 -9.53 -4.44 15.92
CA ILE A 126 -8.15 -4.51 15.41
C ILE A 126 -7.87 -3.55 14.24
N ARG A 127 -8.84 -2.76 13.79
CA ARG A 127 -8.71 -1.81 12.67
C ARG A 127 -8.13 -2.44 11.40
N PHE A 128 -8.60 -3.62 11.05
CA PHE A 128 -8.04 -4.39 9.94
C PHE A 128 -7.93 -3.60 8.63
N ASN A 129 -8.93 -2.77 8.29
CA ASN A 129 -8.90 -1.96 7.07
C ASN A 129 -7.74 -0.95 7.04
N ALA A 130 -7.31 -0.43 8.18
CA ALA A 130 -6.14 0.44 8.24
C ALA A 130 -4.86 -0.38 8.05
N ALA A 131 -4.71 -1.50 8.77
CA ALA A 131 -3.54 -2.37 8.69
C ALA A 131 -3.33 -2.94 7.27
N ILE A 132 -4.40 -3.37 6.58
CA ILE A 132 -4.28 -3.91 5.23
C ILE A 132 -3.88 -2.84 4.21
N ARG A 133 -4.37 -1.61 4.36
CA ARG A 133 -3.96 -0.50 3.49
C ARG A 133 -2.50 -0.12 3.71
N GLU A 134 -2.05 -0.07 4.95
CA GLU A 134 -0.65 0.16 5.30
C GLU A 134 0.24 -0.95 4.73
N CYS A 135 -0.12 -2.21 4.95
CA CYS A 135 0.62 -3.36 4.43
C CYS A 135 0.67 -3.36 2.89
N LYS A 136 -0.44 -3.05 2.20
CA LYS A 136 -0.48 -2.95 0.74
C LYS A 136 0.40 -1.82 0.22
N ARG A 137 0.40 -0.65 0.89
CA ARG A 137 1.28 0.47 0.53
C ARG A 137 2.75 0.07 0.66
N ALA A 138 3.11 -0.55 1.78
CA ALA A 138 4.46 -1.04 2.01
C ALA A 138 4.86 -2.11 0.98
N ALA A 139 4.02 -3.13 0.77
CA ALA A 139 4.29 -4.18 -0.22
C ALA A 139 4.41 -3.62 -1.65
N GLY A 140 3.62 -2.60 -2.00
CA GLY A 140 3.71 -1.91 -3.29
C GLY A 140 4.99 -1.11 -3.49
N ALA A 141 5.58 -0.61 -2.39
CA ALA A 141 6.83 0.16 -2.38
C ALA A 141 8.08 -0.72 -2.23
N GLU A 142 8.00 -1.81 -1.49
CA GLU A 142 9.15 -2.63 -1.07
C GLU A 142 9.23 -3.98 -1.79
N GLY A 143 8.09 -4.46 -2.31
CA GLY A 143 7.94 -5.79 -2.89
C GLY A 143 7.55 -6.88 -1.88
N CYS A 144 7.66 -6.61 -0.57
CA CYS A 144 7.29 -7.51 0.50
C CYS A 144 6.90 -6.74 1.76
N ALA A 145 5.78 -7.11 2.39
CA ALA A 145 5.36 -6.63 3.69
C ALA A 145 4.50 -7.72 4.37
N ALA A 146 4.30 -7.62 5.68
CA ALA A 146 3.50 -8.61 6.38
C ALA A 146 2.62 -7.98 7.46
N ILE A 147 1.50 -8.60 7.79
CA ILE A 147 0.72 -8.30 8.98
C ILE A 147 0.91 -9.45 9.97
N LEU A 148 1.49 -9.14 11.11
CA LEU A 148 1.64 -10.07 12.24
C LEU A 148 0.42 -9.96 13.15
N TYR A 149 -0.23 -11.07 13.44
CA TYR A 149 -1.34 -11.21 14.36
C TYR A 149 -0.77 -11.54 15.74
N HIS A 150 -0.60 -10.52 16.57
CA HIS A 150 -0.01 -10.68 17.90
C HIS A 150 -1.10 -10.81 18.96
N VAL A 151 -1.16 -12.00 19.59
CA VAL A 151 -2.02 -12.23 20.75
C VAL A 151 -1.26 -11.87 22.01
N TYR A 152 -1.86 -11.03 22.84
CA TYR A 152 -1.32 -10.63 24.13
C TYR A 152 -2.40 -10.69 25.23
N ARG A 153 -2.00 -10.59 26.48
CA ARG A 153 -2.93 -10.49 27.59
C ARG A 153 -2.98 -9.06 28.08
N ASP A 154 -4.19 -8.53 28.27
CA ASP A 154 -4.39 -7.20 28.83
C ASP A 154 -4.18 -7.17 30.35
N THR A 155 -4.40 -6.01 30.97
CA THR A 155 -4.26 -5.82 32.43
C THR A 155 -5.20 -6.67 33.25
N GLU A 156 -6.32 -7.13 32.68
CA GLU A 156 -7.29 -8.02 33.29
C GLU A 156 -7.03 -9.49 32.98
N ASN A 157 -5.83 -9.80 32.40
CA ASN A 157 -5.41 -11.12 31.96
C ASN A 157 -6.31 -11.74 30.87
N GLN A 158 -7.08 -10.90 30.15
CA GLN A 158 -7.90 -11.36 29.02
C GLN A 158 -7.05 -11.39 27.73
N PRO A 159 -7.22 -12.41 26.89
CA PRO A 159 -6.53 -12.48 25.62
C PRO A 159 -7.08 -11.41 24.66
N ARG A 160 -6.18 -10.67 24.01
CA ARG A 160 -6.45 -9.62 23.02
C ARG A 160 -5.64 -9.85 21.77
N LEU A 161 -6.10 -9.31 20.66
CA LEU A 161 -5.43 -9.37 19.38
C LEU A 161 -4.98 -7.97 18.95
N LEU A 162 -3.72 -7.85 18.51
CA LEU A 162 -3.14 -6.66 17.89
C LEU A 162 -2.61 -7.04 16.51
N LEU A 163 -2.77 -6.15 15.53
CA LEU A 163 -2.12 -6.25 14.23
C LEU A 163 -0.87 -5.36 14.21
N ASN A 164 0.25 -5.92 13.79
CA ASN A 164 1.48 -5.19 13.56
C ASN A 164 1.89 -5.32 12.09
N VAL A 165 2.03 -4.18 11.40
CA VAL A 165 2.47 -4.14 10.00
C VAL A 165 3.97 -4.10 9.95
N LEU A 166 4.58 -5.14 9.38
CA LEU A 166 6.01 -5.33 9.26
C LEU A 166 6.47 -4.92 7.86
N SER A 167 7.46 -4.04 7.80
CA SER A 167 8.02 -3.55 6.56
C SER A 167 9.46 -3.06 6.75
N LYS A 168 10.22 -2.99 5.67
CA LYS A 168 11.60 -2.48 5.72
C LYS A 168 11.64 -1.00 6.08
N SER A 169 10.66 -0.21 5.66
CA SER A 169 10.52 1.20 6.05
C SER A 169 10.29 1.39 7.55
N ASN A 170 9.73 0.40 8.23
CA ASN A 170 9.61 0.37 9.69
C ASN A 170 10.87 -0.21 10.40
N ASN A 171 11.96 -0.44 9.66
CA ASN A 171 13.18 -1.10 10.10
C ASN A 171 13.01 -2.59 10.48
N ASP A 172 11.95 -3.24 10.01
CA ASP A 172 11.75 -4.66 10.19
C ASP A 172 12.55 -5.47 9.15
N THR A 173 12.87 -6.71 9.50
CA THR A 173 13.44 -7.68 8.58
C THR A 173 12.56 -8.91 8.53
N ILE A 174 12.14 -9.29 7.32
CA ILE A 174 11.24 -10.42 7.10
C ILE A 174 12.00 -11.57 6.49
N TYR A 175 11.95 -12.72 7.19
CA TYR A 175 12.52 -13.98 6.72
C TYR A 175 11.42 -15.02 6.53
N THR A 176 11.52 -15.80 5.47
CA THR A 176 10.50 -16.80 5.14
C THR A 176 11.09 -18.13 4.69
N VAL A 177 10.46 -19.24 5.08
CA VAL A 177 10.69 -20.56 4.49
C VAL A 177 9.38 -21.05 3.87
N LYS A 178 9.43 -21.46 2.62
CA LYS A 178 8.30 -22.03 1.90
C LYS A 178 8.61 -23.47 1.48
N ASP A 179 7.57 -24.30 1.41
CA ASP A 179 7.68 -25.64 0.84
C ASP A 179 7.65 -25.61 -0.69
N GLN A 180 7.78 -26.78 -1.31
CA GLN A 180 7.72 -26.96 -2.77
C GLN A 180 6.40 -26.49 -3.40
N TYR A 181 5.34 -26.39 -2.63
CA TYR A 181 4.03 -25.89 -3.03
C TYR A 181 3.83 -24.39 -2.73
N LYS A 182 4.92 -23.68 -2.39
CA LYS A 182 4.93 -22.24 -2.02
C LYS A 182 4.16 -21.93 -0.74
N ARG A 183 3.81 -22.92 0.09
CA ARG A 183 3.15 -22.69 1.37
C ARG A 183 4.18 -22.26 2.43
N LEU A 184 3.84 -21.29 3.25
CA LEU A 184 4.68 -20.78 4.31
C LEU A 184 4.87 -21.87 5.40
N LYS A 185 6.11 -22.30 5.65
CA LYS A 185 6.50 -23.29 6.66
C LYS A 185 6.98 -22.63 7.95
N SER A 186 7.74 -21.56 7.83
CA SER A 186 8.16 -20.72 8.94
C SER A 186 8.30 -19.28 8.50
N PHE A 187 8.13 -18.38 9.46
CA PHE A 187 8.25 -16.96 9.31
C PHE A 187 9.11 -16.41 10.44
N ALA A 188 10.03 -15.48 10.16
CA ALA A 188 10.76 -14.79 11.20
C ALA A 188 10.69 -13.27 10.99
N TRP A 189 10.56 -12.57 12.10
CA TRP A 189 10.54 -11.13 12.20
C TRP A 189 11.77 -10.65 12.98
N GLY A 190 12.68 -9.96 12.30
CA GLY A 190 13.84 -9.32 12.91
C GLY A 190 13.58 -7.85 13.17
N TYR A 191 13.90 -7.37 14.37
CA TYR A 191 13.67 -5.98 14.79
C TYR A 191 14.67 -5.53 15.85
N TYR A 192 14.76 -4.22 16.05
CA TYR A 192 15.63 -3.64 17.06
C TYR A 192 14.81 -3.06 18.22
N LEU A 193 15.18 -3.38 19.45
CA LEU A 193 14.64 -2.76 20.66
C LEU A 193 15.74 -2.04 21.44
N THR A 194 15.40 -0.86 21.97
CA THR A 194 16.26 -0.14 22.88
C THR A 194 15.91 -0.54 24.30
N GLU A 195 16.83 -1.25 24.96
CA GLU A 195 16.69 -1.69 26.34
C GLU A 195 17.17 -0.63 27.35
N ALA A 196 16.96 -0.91 28.62
CA ALA A 196 17.45 -0.07 29.72
C ALA A 196 18.97 0.20 29.58
N GLY A 197 19.38 1.44 29.69
CA GLY A 197 20.78 1.87 29.45
C GLY A 197 21.06 2.30 28.01
N ASN A 198 20.04 2.55 27.18
CA ASN A 198 20.15 3.05 25.81
C ASN A 198 20.91 2.10 24.85
N ARG A 199 20.92 0.79 25.16
CA ARG A 199 21.53 -0.25 24.33
C ARG A 199 20.49 -0.77 23.33
N THR A 200 20.77 -0.63 22.05
CA THR A 200 19.94 -1.21 20.99
C THR A 200 20.34 -2.67 20.78
N VAL A 201 19.37 -3.57 20.89
CA VAL A 201 19.54 -5.02 20.78
C VAL A 201 18.70 -5.56 19.64
N TYR A 202 19.27 -6.47 18.87
CA TYR A 202 18.56 -7.12 17.77
C TYR A 202 17.80 -8.34 18.28
N HIS A 203 16.53 -8.40 17.98
CA HIS A 203 15.61 -9.48 18.29
C HIS A 203 15.12 -10.16 17.03
N VAL A 204 14.82 -11.44 17.13
CA VAL A 204 14.19 -12.22 16.06
C VAL A 204 13.15 -13.14 16.67
N ASP A 205 11.90 -12.94 16.26
CA ASP A 205 10.81 -13.84 16.62
C ASP A 205 10.51 -14.78 15.44
N ILE A 206 10.59 -16.07 15.68
CA ILE A 206 10.41 -17.12 14.66
C ILE A 206 9.12 -17.86 14.95
N TYR A 207 8.25 -17.97 13.95
CA TYR A 207 6.94 -18.59 14.04
C TYR A 207 6.83 -19.79 13.12
N THR A 208 6.44 -20.94 13.70
CA THR A 208 5.89 -22.09 12.98
C THR A 208 4.42 -22.30 13.34
N ALA A 209 3.80 -23.33 12.82
CA ALA A 209 2.42 -23.64 13.20
C ALA A 209 2.28 -23.96 14.70
N ASP A 210 3.27 -24.65 15.27
CA ASP A 210 3.19 -25.22 16.60
C ASP A 210 4.05 -24.48 17.65
N THR A 211 5.09 -23.78 17.21
CA THR A 211 6.09 -23.22 18.12
C THR A 211 6.47 -21.79 17.74
N VAL A 212 6.78 -21.00 18.77
CA VAL A 212 7.35 -19.64 18.65
C VAL A 212 8.69 -19.63 19.38
N TRP A 213 9.74 -19.19 18.70
CA TRP A 213 11.03 -18.90 19.30
C TRP A 213 11.25 -17.40 19.34
N ARG A 214 11.54 -16.87 20.54
CA ARG A 214 11.98 -15.49 20.74
C ARG A 214 13.47 -15.47 20.96
N CYS A 215 14.18 -14.90 20.01
CA CYS A 215 15.64 -14.90 19.98
C CYS A 215 16.15 -13.47 20.21
N LYS A 216 17.05 -13.31 21.15
CA LYS A 216 17.70 -12.05 21.46
C LYS A 216 19.20 -12.19 21.22
N ARG A 217 19.79 -11.24 20.50
CA ARG A 217 21.24 -11.25 20.24
C ARG A 217 21.95 -10.53 21.36
N ASP A 218 22.73 -11.27 22.15
CA ASP A 218 23.61 -10.73 23.18
C ASP A 218 25.08 -10.71 22.73
N ASN A 219 25.97 -10.11 23.53
CA ASN A 219 27.42 -10.04 23.26
C ASN A 219 28.11 -11.41 23.17
N TYR A 220 27.54 -12.44 23.77
CA TYR A 220 28.07 -13.81 23.85
C TYR A 220 27.38 -14.79 22.90
N GLY A 221 26.34 -14.34 22.14
CA GLY A 221 25.62 -15.22 21.22
C GLY A 221 24.11 -14.91 21.21
N TRP A 222 23.33 -15.97 21.02
CA TRP A 222 21.86 -15.87 21.01
C TRP A 222 21.26 -16.45 22.28
N GLU A 223 20.39 -15.68 22.90
CA GLU A 223 19.44 -16.20 23.89
C GLU A 223 18.19 -16.63 23.14
N VAL A 224 17.70 -17.84 23.40
CA VAL A 224 16.51 -18.40 22.71
C VAL A 224 15.52 -18.86 23.77
N GLU A 225 14.33 -18.32 23.71
CA GLU A 225 13.16 -18.73 24.48
C GLU A 225 12.16 -19.40 23.54
N GLN A 226 11.71 -20.59 23.89
CA GLN A 226 10.76 -21.37 23.13
C GLN A 226 9.42 -21.40 23.84
N SER A 227 8.33 -21.23 23.11
CA SER A 227 6.96 -21.34 23.61
C SER A 227 6.06 -22.01 22.58
N GLU A 228 4.95 -22.61 23.05
CA GLU A 228 3.92 -23.14 22.16
C GLU A 228 3.19 -22.00 21.44
N ASN A 229 2.81 -22.24 20.18
CA ASN A 229 1.97 -21.32 19.42
C ASN A 229 0.47 -21.65 19.64
N PRO A 230 -0.25 -20.89 20.45
CA PRO A 230 -1.63 -21.23 20.82
C PRO A 230 -2.61 -21.11 19.66
N ILE A 231 -2.24 -20.44 18.58
CA ILE A 231 -3.09 -20.24 17.39
C ILE A 231 -3.14 -21.52 16.55
N GLY A 232 -2.09 -22.36 16.59
CA GLY A 232 -1.96 -23.57 15.76
C GLY A 232 -1.74 -23.27 14.26
N LYS A 233 -1.38 -22.04 13.91
CA LYS A 233 -1.03 -21.57 12.56
C LYS A 233 0.02 -20.48 12.66
N ILE A 234 0.84 -20.31 11.61
CA ILE A 234 1.74 -19.16 11.51
C ILE A 234 0.92 -17.89 11.48
N PRO A 235 1.03 -16.99 12.49
CA PRO A 235 0.12 -15.85 12.68
C PRO A 235 0.48 -14.66 11.79
N VAL A 236 0.70 -14.91 10.51
CA VAL A 236 1.19 -13.89 9.57
C VAL A 236 0.42 -13.94 8.26
N LEU A 237 0.04 -12.75 7.81
CA LEU A 237 -0.45 -12.49 6.47
C LEU A 237 0.69 -11.83 5.68
N LEU A 238 1.32 -12.59 4.79
CA LEU A 238 2.47 -12.16 4.03
C LEU A 238 2.04 -11.68 2.65
N PHE A 239 2.39 -10.43 2.31
CA PHE A 239 2.20 -9.82 1.00
C PHE A 239 3.52 -9.84 0.25
N GLU A 240 3.54 -10.50 -0.90
CA GLU A 240 4.67 -10.54 -1.81
C GLU A 240 4.18 -10.19 -3.20
N GLN A 241 4.74 -9.14 -3.78
CA GLN A 241 4.38 -8.66 -5.10
C GLN A 241 5.56 -7.92 -5.74
N GLU A 242 5.47 -7.64 -7.02
CA GLU A 242 6.32 -6.67 -7.68
C GLU A 242 5.93 -5.25 -7.24
N VAL A 243 6.89 -4.33 -7.23
CA VAL A 243 6.62 -2.91 -6.96
C VAL A 243 5.61 -2.36 -7.98
N GLU A 244 4.87 -1.33 -7.59
CA GLU A 244 3.78 -0.85 -8.44
C GLU A 244 4.24 -0.13 -9.72
N TRP A 245 5.49 0.30 -9.76
CA TRP A 245 6.13 0.93 -10.94
C TRP A 245 7.08 -0.01 -11.70
N ASP A 246 6.96 -1.31 -11.47
CA ASP A 246 7.80 -2.27 -12.19
C ASP A 246 7.75 -2.06 -13.71
N GLY A 247 8.93 -2.12 -14.34
CA GLY A 247 9.08 -1.94 -15.78
C GLY A 247 9.09 -0.50 -16.29
N VAL A 248 8.85 0.54 -15.45
CA VAL A 248 8.87 1.95 -15.87
C VAL A 248 9.98 2.79 -15.23
N GLN A 249 10.77 2.24 -14.32
CA GLN A 249 11.80 2.97 -13.58
C GLN A 249 12.79 3.70 -14.48
N SER A 250 13.26 3.08 -15.56
CA SER A 250 14.21 3.71 -16.49
C SER A 250 13.61 4.93 -17.22
N MET A 251 12.30 4.92 -17.46
CA MET A 251 11.60 6.05 -18.09
C MET A 251 11.47 7.22 -17.08
N ILE A 252 11.23 6.89 -15.78
CA ILE A 252 11.18 7.88 -14.71
C ILE A 252 12.55 8.55 -14.56
N GLU A 253 13.64 7.79 -14.47
CA GLU A 253 15.00 8.32 -14.41
C GLU A 253 15.32 9.24 -15.60
N ARG A 254 14.90 8.85 -16.82
CA ARG A 254 15.07 9.68 -18.00
C ARG A 254 14.25 10.97 -17.95
N SER A 255 13.04 10.93 -17.44
CA SER A 255 12.19 12.11 -17.26
C SER A 255 12.80 13.10 -16.28
N GLU A 256 13.36 12.61 -15.16
CA GLU A 256 14.06 13.43 -14.17
C GLU A 256 15.33 14.08 -14.73
N GLU A 257 16.12 13.31 -15.49
CA GLU A 257 17.31 13.84 -16.17
C GLU A 257 16.94 14.94 -17.16
N LEU A 258 15.92 14.70 -17.99
CA LEU A 258 15.46 15.66 -18.99
C LEU A 258 15.00 16.97 -18.35
N THR A 259 14.16 16.87 -17.32
CA THR A 259 13.63 18.02 -16.57
C THR A 259 14.76 18.81 -15.89
N SER A 260 15.72 18.11 -15.29
CA SER A 260 16.87 18.74 -14.63
C SER A 260 17.81 19.43 -15.63
N VAL A 261 18.03 18.83 -16.80
CA VAL A 261 18.82 19.44 -17.89
C VAL A 261 18.11 20.66 -18.47
N ASP A 262 16.79 20.59 -18.60
CA ASP A 262 15.99 21.70 -19.12
C ASP A 262 16.01 22.91 -18.16
N ALA A 263 15.92 22.65 -16.85
CA ALA A 263 16.10 23.70 -15.83
C ALA A 263 17.49 24.35 -15.90
N ASP A 264 18.57 23.56 -16.08
CA ASP A 264 19.93 24.11 -16.26
C ASP A 264 20.03 24.96 -17.51
N VAL A 265 19.35 24.60 -18.60
CA VAL A 265 19.32 25.34 -19.86
C VAL A 265 18.52 26.63 -19.69
N ASN A 266 17.35 26.57 -19.05
CA ASN A 266 16.52 27.74 -18.81
C ASN A 266 17.28 28.81 -17.98
N ASP A 267 17.96 28.40 -16.91
CA ASP A 267 18.78 29.31 -16.09
C ASP A 267 19.93 29.97 -16.90
N ARG A 268 20.53 29.21 -17.82
CA ARG A 268 21.59 29.74 -18.68
C ARG A 268 21.06 30.79 -19.67
N PHE A 269 19.85 30.55 -20.21
CA PHE A 269 19.24 31.44 -21.20
C PHE A 269 18.36 32.53 -20.59
N ALA A 270 18.08 32.48 -19.28
CA ALA A 270 17.50 33.60 -18.55
C ALA A 270 18.39 34.86 -18.62
N ASN A 271 19.71 34.66 -18.83
CA ASN A 271 20.68 35.72 -19.16
C ASN A 271 21.21 35.50 -20.58
N PRO A 272 20.47 35.88 -21.62
CA PRO A 272 20.82 35.59 -22.99
C PRO A 272 22.15 36.27 -23.39
N ALA A 273 23.02 35.50 -24.08
CA ALA A 273 24.24 36.06 -24.65
C ALA A 273 23.87 36.92 -25.85
N MET A 274 24.37 38.14 -25.84
CA MET A 274 24.30 39.01 -27.02
C MET A 274 25.47 38.71 -27.95
N VAL A 275 25.18 38.56 -29.22
CA VAL A 275 26.18 38.51 -30.28
C VAL A 275 26.11 39.84 -31.01
N ALA A 276 27.23 40.55 -31.03
CA ALA A 276 27.38 41.83 -31.73
C ALA A 276 28.55 41.76 -32.70
N THR A 277 28.44 42.46 -33.80
CA THR A 277 29.58 42.67 -34.71
C THR A 277 30.69 43.46 -34.04
N ALA A 278 31.95 43.31 -34.47
CA ALA A 278 33.13 43.86 -33.80
C ALA A 278 33.06 45.39 -33.55
N ASP A 279 32.37 46.11 -34.41
CA ASP A 279 32.25 47.57 -34.33
C ASP A 279 31.30 48.05 -33.19
N VAL A 280 30.49 47.16 -32.64
CA VAL A 280 29.52 47.46 -31.54
C VAL A 280 30.13 47.22 -30.16
N LEU A 281 31.20 46.43 -30.06
CA LEU A 281 31.78 46.00 -28.77
C LEU A 281 32.28 47.15 -27.88
N ASN A 282 32.64 48.29 -28.48
CA ASN A 282 33.15 49.48 -27.74
C ASN A 282 32.03 50.33 -27.11
N SER A 283 30.75 50.07 -27.43
CA SER A 283 29.62 50.86 -26.98
C SER A 283 28.64 50.06 -26.09
N LEU A 284 29.05 48.88 -25.63
CA LEU A 284 28.22 48.07 -24.74
C LEU A 284 28.07 48.73 -23.36
N PRO A 285 26.85 48.85 -22.82
CA PRO A 285 26.62 49.33 -21.45
C PRO A 285 27.31 48.42 -20.46
N LYS A 286 27.83 49.00 -19.36
CA LYS A 286 28.38 48.22 -18.25
C LYS A 286 27.26 47.51 -17.53
N GLN A 287 27.61 46.42 -16.83
CA GLN A 287 26.67 45.53 -16.15
C GLN A 287 25.77 46.20 -15.10
N GLU A 288 26.10 47.45 -14.71
CA GLU A 288 25.42 48.27 -13.70
C GLU A 288 24.44 49.30 -14.29
N ASP A 289 24.36 49.44 -15.62
CA ASP A 289 23.52 50.45 -16.27
C ASP A 289 22.09 49.89 -16.46
N GLU A 290 21.10 50.56 -15.87
CA GLU A 290 19.65 50.18 -15.98
C GLU A 290 19.10 50.37 -17.41
N ALA A 291 19.69 51.23 -18.23
CA ALA A 291 19.25 51.50 -19.59
C ALA A 291 20.04 50.69 -20.62
N LYS A 292 19.43 49.63 -21.13
CA LYS A 292 20.00 48.77 -22.21
C LYS A 292 19.76 49.37 -23.60
N LEU A 293 20.16 50.63 -23.82
CA LEU A 293 20.07 51.24 -25.13
C LEU A 293 21.40 51.02 -25.91
N LEU A 294 21.32 50.19 -26.93
CA LEU A 294 22.44 49.93 -27.84
C LEU A 294 22.30 50.83 -29.08
N VAL A 295 23.24 51.71 -29.30
CA VAL A 295 23.30 52.52 -30.50
C VAL A 295 24.17 51.77 -31.54
N LEU A 296 23.54 51.34 -32.63
CA LEU A 296 24.22 50.66 -33.73
C LEU A 296 24.72 51.69 -34.75
N GLN A 297 26.02 51.66 -35.07
CA GLN A 297 26.59 52.44 -36.14
C GLN A 297 26.94 51.53 -37.33
N ASN A 298 26.77 52.05 -38.53
CA ASN A 298 27.24 51.45 -39.78
C ASN A 298 26.77 50.01 -40.06
N GLY A 299 25.49 49.73 -39.91
CA GLY A 299 24.96 48.40 -40.27
C GLY A 299 25.32 47.26 -39.31
N GLY A 300 25.79 47.60 -38.10
CA GLY A 300 26.03 46.61 -37.04
C GLY A 300 24.72 45.87 -36.68
N GLU A 301 24.81 44.57 -36.47
CA GLU A 301 23.69 43.73 -36.09
C GLU A 301 23.93 43.16 -34.67
N VAL A 302 22.92 43.31 -33.80
CA VAL A 302 22.91 42.69 -32.46
C VAL A 302 21.76 41.71 -32.43
N LYS A 303 22.08 40.45 -32.17
CA LYS A 303 21.09 39.40 -32.01
C LYS A 303 21.22 38.73 -30.65
N TYR A 304 20.12 38.48 -30.00
CA TYR A 304 20.08 37.52 -28.90
C TYR A 304 20.15 36.11 -29.45
N LEU A 305 21.05 35.30 -28.88
CA LEU A 305 21.05 33.87 -29.16
C LEU A 305 19.86 33.25 -28.43
N THR A 306 18.78 33.00 -29.15
CA THR A 306 17.63 32.28 -28.66
C THR A 306 17.69 30.82 -29.08
N TRP A 307 17.23 29.90 -28.18
CA TRP A 307 17.26 28.46 -28.44
C TRP A 307 15.87 27.96 -28.84
N ASP A 308 15.36 28.36 -29.99
CA ASP A 308 13.96 28.07 -30.35
C ASP A 308 13.69 26.62 -30.81
N GLN A 309 14.69 25.92 -31.38
CA GLN A 309 14.43 24.61 -31.99
C GLN A 309 14.54 23.40 -31.06
N ALA A 310 15.30 23.46 -29.98
CA ALA A 310 15.47 22.32 -29.06
C ALA A 310 14.36 22.23 -27.97
N SER A 311 13.68 23.33 -27.68
CA SER A 311 12.61 23.39 -26.67
C SER A 311 11.44 22.49 -27.05
N GLN A 312 10.96 22.56 -28.29
CA GLN A 312 9.83 21.74 -28.76
C GLN A 312 10.11 20.24 -28.77
N SER A 313 11.34 19.84 -29.16
CA SER A 313 11.73 18.43 -29.15
C SER A 313 11.77 17.85 -27.75
N LYS A 314 12.28 18.61 -26.78
CA LYS A 314 12.32 18.20 -25.36
C LYS A 314 10.92 18.10 -24.75
N SER A 315 10.06 19.09 -25.02
CA SER A 315 8.67 19.05 -24.56
C SER A 315 7.94 17.81 -25.10
N ASN A 316 8.11 17.48 -26.38
CA ASN A 316 7.54 16.30 -27.00
C ASN A 316 8.11 15.00 -26.41
N GLU A 317 9.40 14.97 -26.03
CA GLU A 317 10.00 13.81 -25.36
C GLU A 317 9.41 13.64 -23.95
N TYR A 318 9.32 14.72 -23.18
CA TYR A 318 8.74 14.71 -21.83
C TYR A 318 7.28 14.23 -21.85
N GLU A 319 6.44 14.77 -22.73
CA GLU A 319 5.04 14.37 -22.86
C GLU A 319 4.91 12.88 -23.23
N ARG A 320 5.78 12.36 -24.10
CA ARG A 320 5.80 10.93 -24.45
C ARG A 320 6.21 10.08 -23.27
N LEU A 321 7.25 10.49 -22.51
CA LEU A 321 7.69 9.76 -21.33
C LEU A 321 6.59 9.72 -20.27
N ASP A 322 5.95 10.86 -19.97
CA ASP A 322 4.84 10.93 -19.02
C ASP A 322 3.70 9.97 -19.42
N LYS A 323 3.25 10.05 -20.68
CA LYS A 323 2.23 9.14 -21.21
C LYS A 323 2.63 7.67 -21.13
N HIS A 324 3.90 7.35 -21.40
CA HIS A 324 4.38 5.97 -21.33
C HIS A 324 4.52 5.48 -19.89
N ILE A 325 5.04 6.29 -18.97
CA ILE A 325 5.15 5.95 -17.55
C ILE A 325 3.76 5.59 -17.01
N LEU A 326 2.78 6.49 -17.20
CA LEU A 326 1.43 6.27 -16.69
C LEU A 326 0.72 5.09 -17.38
N SER A 327 0.77 5.00 -18.71
CA SER A 327 0.07 3.93 -19.44
C SER A 327 0.68 2.55 -19.18
N LYS A 328 2.02 2.43 -19.07
CA LYS A 328 2.71 1.15 -18.85
C LYS A 328 2.67 0.69 -17.40
N SER A 329 2.53 1.61 -16.45
CA SER A 329 2.25 1.30 -15.05
C SER A 329 0.76 1.08 -14.77
N PHE A 330 -0.10 1.14 -15.79
CA PHE A 330 -1.56 1.03 -15.68
C PHE A 330 -2.16 2.09 -14.73
N THR A 331 -1.57 3.27 -14.72
CA THR A 331 -2.01 4.38 -13.88
C THR A 331 -2.75 5.41 -14.73
N PRO A 332 -3.98 5.80 -14.38
CA PRO A 332 -4.70 6.83 -15.11
C PRO A 332 -4.04 8.20 -14.89
N ASN A 333 -4.02 9.00 -15.93
CA ASN A 333 -3.60 10.40 -15.81
C ASN A 333 -4.75 11.22 -15.19
N ILE A 334 -4.70 11.40 -13.87
CA ILE A 334 -5.66 12.18 -13.08
C ILE A 334 -5.09 13.60 -12.87
N ASP A 335 -4.79 14.28 -13.97
CA ASP A 335 -4.37 15.67 -13.92
C ASP A 335 -5.60 16.61 -13.83
N PHE A 336 -5.42 17.77 -13.17
CA PHE A 336 -6.48 18.74 -12.94
C PHE A 336 -7.12 19.22 -14.25
N ASP A 337 -6.34 19.39 -15.30
CA ASP A 337 -6.84 19.80 -16.62
C ASP A 337 -7.65 18.70 -17.31
N ASN A 338 -7.27 17.44 -17.13
CA ASN A 338 -8.06 16.30 -17.59
C ASN A 338 -9.35 16.16 -16.78
N MET A 339 -9.34 16.48 -15.48
CA MET A 339 -10.50 16.40 -14.60
C MET A 339 -11.53 17.50 -14.83
N LYS A 340 -11.14 18.71 -15.29
CA LYS A 340 -12.10 19.78 -15.64
C LYS A 340 -13.15 19.33 -16.66
N ASN A 341 -12.75 18.46 -17.56
CA ASN A 341 -13.64 17.91 -18.58
C ASN A 341 -14.51 16.73 -18.07
N LEU A 342 -14.24 16.20 -16.88
CA LEU A 342 -14.95 15.06 -16.31
C LEU A 342 -16.28 15.46 -15.64
N GLY A 343 -16.44 16.73 -15.23
CA GLY A 343 -17.62 17.21 -14.50
C GLY A 343 -18.96 17.03 -15.24
N ASN A 344 -18.91 16.84 -16.56
CA ASN A 344 -20.09 16.62 -17.41
C ASN A 344 -20.21 15.18 -17.92
N LEU A 345 -19.34 14.27 -17.46
CA LEU A 345 -19.32 12.88 -17.91
C LEU A 345 -20.16 11.99 -17.00
N SER A 346 -20.87 11.03 -17.61
CA SER A 346 -21.56 10.00 -16.83
C SER A 346 -20.58 9.11 -16.07
N ALA A 347 -21.02 8.48 -14.96
CA ALA A 347 -20.22 7.53 -14.20
C ALA A 347 -19.61 6.44 -15.09
N LYS A 348 -20.32 5.96 -16.13
CA LYS A 348 -19.83 5.01 -17.12
C LYS A 348 -18.67 5.55 -17.96
N ALA A 349 -18.67 6.84 -18.28
CA ALA A 349 -17.57 7.47 -19.02
C ALA A 349 -16.33 7.62 -18.14
N ILE A 350 -16.50 8.00 -16.87
CA ILE A 350 -15.41 8.07 -15.88
C ILE A 350 -14.78 6.69 -15.69
N ARG A 351 -15.55 5.62 -15.52
CA ARG A 351 -15.05 4.24 -15.43
C ARG A 351 -14.19 3.84 -16.64
N LYS A 352 -14.56 4.29 -17.86
CA LYS A 352 -13.77 4.00 -19.06
C LYS A 352 -12.41 4.71 -19.07
N ILE A 353 -12.35 5.94 -18.57
CA ILE A 353 -11.08 6.69 -18.44
C ILE A 353 -10.15 6.01 -17.42
N LEU A 354 -10.71 5.46 -16.36
CA LEU A 354 -9.99 4.82 -15.27
C LEU A 354 -9.79 3.30 -15.48
N LEU A 355 -10.14 2.78 -16.67
CA LEU A 355 -10.08 1.35 -16.99
C LEU A 355 -8.70 0.73 -16.73
N LEU A 356 -7.61 1.46 -16.99
CA LEU A 356 -6.26 0.95 -16.75
C LEU A 356 -6.03 0.60 -15.28
N ALA A 357 -6.46 1.47 -14.36
CA ALA A 357 -6.33 1.20 -12.92
C ALA A 357 -7.23 0.06 -12.46
N VAL A 358 -8.43 -0.06 -13.03
CA VAL A 358 -9.33 -1.20 -12.78
C VAL A 358 -8.67 -2.51 -13.23
N MET A 359 -8.11 -2.55 -14.43
CA MET A 359 -7.39 -3.74 -14.94
C MET A 359 -6.20 -4.13 -14.05
N LYS A 360 -5.45 -3.14 -13.55
CA LYS A 360 -4.36 -3.38 -12.59
C LYS A 360 -4.88 -3.96 -11.28
N ALA A 361 -5.95 -3.38 -10.74
CA ALA A 361 -6.58 -3.87 -9.51
C ALA A 361 -7.10 -5.31 -9.70
N ASP A 362 -7.77 -5.62 -10.81
CA ASP A 362 -8.28 -6.96 -11.09
C ASP A 362 -7.15 -7.99 -11.20
N LYS A 363 -6.04 -7.66 -11.87
CA LYS A 363 -4.83 -8.50 -11.87
C LYS A 363 -4.30 -8.73 -10.44
N ARG A 364 -4.30 -7.71 -9.60
CA ARG A 364 -3.84 -7.84 -8.19
C ARG A 364 -4.82 -8.66 -7.34
N LYS A 365 -6.14 -8.59 -7.60
CA LYS A 365 -7.15 -9.38 -6.89
C LYS A 365 -6.88 -10.88 -6.98
N GLU A 366 -6.33 -11.39 -8.08
CA GLU A 366 -5.95 -12.80 -8.23
C GLU A 366 -5.03 -13.30 -7.10
N THR A 367 -4.07 -12.47 -6.69
CA THR A 367 -3.15 -12.80 -5.58
C THR A 367 -3.76 -12.46 -4.23
N HIS A 368 -4.44 -11.32 -4.14
CA HIS A 368 -5.00 -10.81 -2.90
C HIS A 368 -6.22 -11.60 -2.41
N ASP A 369 -6.92 -12.30 -3.30
CA ASP A 369 -7.96 -13.27 -2.92
C ASP A 369 -7.39 -14.34 -1.99
N GLY A 370 -6.23 -14.89 -2.33
CA GLY A 370 -5.52 -15.84 -1.47
C GLY A 370 -5.12 -15.24 -0.11
N TYR A 371 -4.78 -13.94 -0.06
CA TYR A 371 -4.48 -13.25 1.20
C TYR A 371 -5.73 -13.09 2.07
N MET A 372 -6.88 -12.75 1.48
CA MET A 372 -8.14 -12.63 2.21
C MET A 372 -8.60 -13.98 2.77
N ASN A 373 -8.51 -15.04 1.98
CA ASN A 373 -8.81 -16.41 2.43
C ASN A 373 -7.87 -16.83 3.59
N ARG A 374 -6.59 -16.48 3.50
CA ARG A 374 -5.62 -16.70 4.59
C ARG A 374 -5.99 -15.92 5.85
N HIS A 375 -6.37 -14.66 5.69
CA HIS A 375 -6.83 -13.81 6.78
C HIS A 375 -8.02 -14.42 7.52
N VAL A 376 -9.08 -14.81 6.80
CA VAL A 376 -10.27 -15.46 7.38
C VAL A 376 -9.85 -16.71 8.16
N ASN A 377 -9.02 -17.57 7.57
CA ASN A 377 -8.54 -18.78 8.21
C ASN A 377 -7.72 -18.52 9.48
N LEU A 378 -6.94 -17.43 9.54
CA LEU A 378 -6.21 -17.04 10.75
C LEU A 378 -7.15 -16.49 11.81
N MET A 379 -8.08 -15.62 11.44
CA MET A 379 -9.04 -15.01 12.35
C MET A 379 -9.93 -16.08 13.01
N LEU A 380 -10.45 -17.03 12.24
CA LEU A 380 -11.25 -18.14 12.78
C LEU A 380 -10.43 -19.04 13.72
N ALA A 381 -9.14 -19.26 13.42
CA ALA A 381 -8.27 -20.00 14.32
C ALA A 381 -7.98 -19.23 15.62
N ILE A 382 -7.74 -17.92 15.55
CA ILE A 382 -7.50 -17.07 16.72
C ILE A 382 -8.76 -16.99 17.59
N LEU A 383 -9.92 -16.77 17.00
CA LEU A 383 -11.19 -16.77 17.72
C LEU A 383 -11.43 -18.11 18.41
N GLY A 384 -11.37 -19.23 17.67
CA GLY A 384 -11.71 -20.54 18.20
C GLY A 384 -10.68 -21.15 19.14
N ASN A 385 -9.39 -20.85 18.99
CA ASN A 385 -8.34 -21.46 19.80
C ASN A 385 -7.90 -20.57 20.98
N VAL A 386 -8.10 -19.24 20.92
CA VAL A 386 -7.51 -18.32 21.90
C VAL A 386 -8.55 -17.38 22.54
N LEU A 387 -9.34 -16.64 21.72
CA LEU A 387 -10.16 -15.54 22.23
C LEU A 387 -11.51 -16.04 22.76
N ASP A 388 -12.12 -17.03 22.12
CA ASP A 388 -13.45 -17.55 22.44
C ASP A 388 -13.50 -19.07 22.25
N TYR A 389 -12.74 -19.78 23.07
CA TYR A 389 -12.58 -21.22 23.01
C TYR A 389 -13.92 -21.98 23.23
N GLN A 390 -14.85 -21.39 23.96
CA GLN A 390 -16.15 -22.02 24.25
C GLN A 390 -16.96 -22.25 22.96
N HIS A 391 -16.81 -21.40 21.97
CA HIS A 391 -17.54 -21.49 20.70
C HIS A 391 -16.67 -22.04 19.54
N GLN A 392 -15.56 -22.73 19.83
CA GLN A 392 -14.64 -23.28 18.82
C GLN A 392 -15.33 -24.08 17.72
N ALA A 393 -16.34 -24.87 18.11
CA ALA A 393 -17.10 -25.74 17.19
C ALA A 393 -17.88 -24.92 16.14
N GLU A 394 -18.35 -23.74 16.50
CA GLU A 394 -19.03 -22.81 15.59
C GLU A 394 -18.06 -22.19 14.63
N TYR A 395 -16.91 -21.67 15.10
CA TYR A 395 -15.87 -21.11 14.25
C TYR A 395 -15.29 -22.10 13.24
N LYS A 396 -15.27 -23.40 13.57
CA LYS A 396 -14.86 -24.47 12.64
C LYS A 396 -15.85 -24.70 11.49
N LYS A 397 -17.13 -24.34 11.70
CA LYS A 397 -18.20 -24.51 10.70
C LYS A 397 -18.46 -23.22 9.92
N LEU A 398 -18.11 -22.09 10.50
CA LEU A 398 -18.36 -20.78 9.91
C LEU A 398 -17.58 -20.60 8.61
N GLY A 399 -18.31 -20.46 7.49
CA GLY A 399 -17.80 -20.05 6.20
C GLY A 399 -17.92 -18.53 6.05
N ILE A 400 -16.84 -17.88 5.65
CA ILE A 400 -16.81 -16.44 5.35
C ILE A 400 -16.18 -16.27 3.99
N SER A 401 -16.92 -15.64 3.07
CA SER A 401 -16.39 -15.14 1.80
C SER A 401 -16.14 -13.64 1.85
N HIS A 402 -15.47 -13.12 0.85
CA HIS A 402 -15.13 -11.71 0.77
C HIS A 402 -15.40 -11.16 -0.63
N GLU A 403 -15.66 -9.86 -0.68
CA GLU A 403 -15.88 -9.13 -1.92
C GLU A 403 -15.06 -7.83 -1.90
N PHE A 404 -14.20 -7.65 -2.92
CA PHE A 404 -13.49 -6.38 -3.14
C PHE A 404 -14.46 -5.38 -3.72
N GLN A 405 -14.62 -4.25 -3.04
CA GLN A 405 -15.55 -3.22 -3.49
C GLN A 405 -14.95 -2.36 -4.59
N ASP A 406 -15.77 -1.98 -5.57
CA ASP A 406 -15.38 -1.03 -6.61
C ASP A 406 -15.12 0.35 -5.99
N PRO A 407 -13.96 0.99 -6.27
CA PRO A 407 -13.62 2.30 -5.70
C PRO A 407 -14.63 3.41 -6.05
N PHE A 408 -15.33 3.30 -7.18
CA PHE A 408 -16.29 4.33 -7.61
C PHE A 408 -17.69 4.20 -7.01
N GLY A 409 -18.00 3.03 -6.43
CA GLY A 409 -19.37 2.69 -6.10
C GLY A 409 -20.26 2.60 -7.36
N ASP A 410 -21.30 1.87 -7.28
CA ASP A 410 -22.38 2.02 -8.24
C ASP A 410 -22.98 3.42 -8.09
N ASP A 411 -23.50 3.98 -9.17
CA ASP A 411 -24.22 5.26 -9.08
C ASP A 411 -25.34 5.05 -8.08
N VAL A 412 -25.17 5.63 -6.91
CA VAL A 412 -26.03 5.33 -5.74
C VAL A 412 -27.48 5.61 -6.08
N SER A 413 -27.72 6.59 -6.97
CA SER A 413 -29.06 6.94 -7.43
C SER A 413 -29.65 5.85 -8.34
N ASP A 414 -28.86 5.31 -9.27
CA ASP A 414 -29.28 4.24 -10.17
C ASP A 414 -29.50 2.94 -9.41
N MET A 415 -28.57 2.61 -8.49
CA MET A 415 -28.70 1.43 -7.63
C MET A 415 -29.91 1.49 -6.72
N LEU A 416 -30.19 2.64 -6.11
CA LEU A 416 -31.38 2.83 -5.29
C LEU A 416 -32.69 2.76 -6.12
N ALA A 417 -32.68 3.31 -7.32
CA ALA A 417 -33.81 3.25 -8.23
C ALA A 417 -34.08 1.80 -8.64
N ASP A 418 -33.05 1.03 -9.01
CA ASP A 418 -33.17 -0.40 -9.35
C ASP A 418 -33.60 -1.23 -8.14
N LEU A 419 -33.03 -0.99 -6.97
CA LEU A 419 -33.37 -1.67 -5.72
C LEU A 419 -34.83 -1.39 -5.32
N SER A 420 -35.26 -0.13 -5.40
CA SER A 420 -36.64 0.28 -5.13
C SER A 420 -37.62 -0.37 -6.12
N LYS A 421 -37.23 -0.43 -7.40
CA LYS A 421 -38.02 -1.09 -8.43
C LYS A 421 -38.19 -2.59 -8.16
N GLN A 422 -37.09 -3.31 -7.86
CA GLN A 422 -37.13 -4.75 -7.55
C GLN A 422 -37.95 -5.05 -6.30
N TYR A 423 -37.88 -4.18 -5.28
CA TYR A 423 -38.71 -4.30 -4.10
C TYR A 423 -40.20 -4.08 -4.42
N ASN A 424 -40.52 -3.05 -5.19
CA ASN A 424 -41.92 -2.75 -5.59
C ASN A 424 -42.50 -3.82 -6.53
N ASP A 425 -41.66 -4.43 -7.37
CA ASP A 425 -42.04 -5.55 -8.25
C ASP A 425 -42.17 -6.88 -7.51
N GLY A 426 -41.91 -6.90 -6.18
CA GLY A 426 -42.02 -8.10 -5.35
C GLY A 426 -40.88 -9.12 -5.52
N ALA A 427 -39.80 -8.73 -6.20
CA ALA A 427 -38.64 -9.58 -6.42
C ALA A 427 -37.71 -9.68 -5.21
N LEU A 428 -37.80 -8.73 -4.27
CA LEU A 428 -36.99 -8.67 -3.06
C LEU A 428 -37.87 -8.63 -1.82
N SER A 429 -37.43 -9.32 -0.75
CA SER A 429 -38.05 -9.17 0.57
C SER A 429 -37.71 -7.81 1.19
N ARG A 430 -38.52 -7.33 2.13
CA ARG A 430 -38.23 -6.07 2.85
C ARG A 430 -36.89 -6.12 3.60
N GLU A 431 -36.56 -7.26 4.18
CA GLU A 431 -35.29 -7.45 4.89
C GLU A 431 -34.11 -7.31 3.94
N THR A 432 -34.11 -7.99 2.80
CA THR A 432 -33.09 -7.89 1.76
C THR A 432 -32.98 -6.45 1.19
N TYR A 433 -34.10 -5.79 0.99
CA TYR A 433 -34.12 -4.38 0.55
C TYR A 433 -33.40 -3.47 1.55
N LEU A 434 -33.67 -3.63 2.86
CA LEU A 434 -33.02 -2.85 3.91
C LEU A 434 -31.54 -3.20 4.07
N GLU A 435 -31.16 -4.48 3.92
CA GLU A 435 -29.77 -4.92 3.94
C GLU A 435 -28.94 -4.35 2.82
N MET A 436 -29.51 -4.24 1.63
CA MET A 436 -28.86 -3.67 0.45
C MET A 436 -28.89 -2.14 0.44
N SER A 437 -29.73 -1.52 1.28
CA SER A 437 -29.80 -0.06 1.38
C SER A 437 -28.67 0.49 2.23
N TYR A 438 -27.78 1.29 1.63
CA TYR A 438 -26.66 1.93 2.35
C TYR A 438 -27.12 2.97 3.41
N LEU A 439 -28.39 3.37 3.39
CA LEU A 439 -28.96 4.34 4.34
C LEU A 439 -29.27 3.69 5.69
N VAL A 440 -29.47 2.37 5.72
CA VAL A 440 -29.85 1.63 6.92
C VAL A 440 -28.62 1.01 7.57
N LYS A 441 -28.26 1.48 8.76
CA LYS A 441 -27.09 0.96 9.50
C LYS A 441 -27.39 -0.27 10.34
N ASN A 442 -28.63 -0.45 10.78
CA ASN A 442 -29.07 -1.57 11.60
C ASN A 442 -30.43 -2.05 11.10
N VAL A 443 -30.41 -3.12 10.32
CA VAL A 443 -31.59 -3.69 9.67
C VAL A 443 -32.61 -4.21 10.69
N LYS A 444 -32.17 -4.86 11.76
CA LYS A 444 -33.09 -5.40 12.79
C LYS A 444 -33.88 -4.28 13.49
N LEU A 445 -33.18 -3.22 13.89
CA LEU A 445 -33.80 -2.07 14.52
C LEU A 445 -34.80 -1.36 13.58
N GLU A 446 -34.44 -1.27 12.28
CA GLU A 446 -35.31 -0.64 11.29
C GLU A 446 -36.55 -1.51 10.99
N MET A 447 -36.40 -2.81 10.95
CA MET A 447 -37.51 -3.75 10.82
C MET A 447 -38.50 -3.64 12.01
N GLU A 448 -37.98 -3.50 13.22
CA GLU A 448 -38.80 -3.28 14.42
C GLU A 448 -39.57 -1.96 14.35
N ARG A 449 -38.93 -0.87 13.92
CA ARG A 449 -39.60 0.42 13.74
C ARG A 449 -40.70 0.35 12.69
N ILE A 450 -40.40 -0.24 11.54
CA ILE A 450 -41.41 -0.39 10.47
C ILE A 450 -42.60 -1.21 10.96
N LYS A 451 -42.36 -2.25 11.76
CA LYS A 451 -43.45 -3.06 12.35
C LYS A 451 -44.30 -2.24 13.33
N GLN A 452 -43.68 -1.46 14.21
CA GLN A 452 -44.38 -0.54 15.11
C GLN A 452 -45.24 0.49 14.35
N GLU A 453 -44.69 1.11 13.30
CA GLU A 453 -45.44 2.06 12.46
C GLU A 453 -46.66 1.38 11.78
N GLN A 454 -46.51 0.14 11.34
CA GLN A 454 -47.61 -0.61 10.73
C GLN A 454 -48.69 -0.95 11.74
N ASP A 455 -48.32 -1.39 12.94
CA ASP A 455 -49.25 -1.71 14.01
C ASP A 455 -50.02 -0.47 14.47
N GLU A 456 -49.35 0.69 14.64
CA GLU A 456 -49.99 1.97 14.93
C GLU A 456 -50.91 2.49 13.79
N ALA A 457 -50.55 2.22 12.54
CA ALA A 457 -51.40 2.59 11.40
C ALA A 457 -52.66 1.73 11.33
N MET A 458 -52.55 0.42 11.65
CA MET A 458 -53.71 -0.50 11.74
C MET A 458 -54.65 -0.10 12.87
N GLU A 459 -54.10 0.23 14.05
CA GLU A 459 -54.93 0.69 15.19
C GLU A 459 -55.68 1.99 14.83
N ARG A 460 -55.03 2.99 14.24
CA ARG A 460 -55.66 4.23 13.79
C ARG A 460 -56.75 3.97 12.75
N GLN A 461 -56.55 3.03 11.84
CA GLN A 461 -57.54 2.70 10.82
C GLN A 461 -58.76 1.95 11.42
N GLN A 462 -58.51 1.10 12.39
CA GLN A 462 -59.61 0.45 13.16
C GLN A 462 -60.43 1.44 13.98
N GLU A 463 -59.77 2.45 14.55
CA GLU A 463 -60.41 3.47 15.34
C GLU A 463 -61.27 4.40 14.44
N MET A 464 -60.77 4.80 13.26
CA MET A 464 -61.52 5.56 12.24
C MET A 464 -62.75 4.74 11.77
N ASN A 465 -62.56 3.46 11.42
CA ASN A 465 -63.69 2.62 10.99
C ASN A 465 -64.72 2.41 12.10
N ARG A 466 -64.35 2.49 13.39
CA ARG A 466 -65.29 2.50 14.51
C ARG A 466 -66.05 3.80 14.61
N LEU A 467 -65.42 4.94 14.37
CA LEU A 467 -66.07 6.26 14.39
C LEU A 467 -67.04 6.43 13.21
N ASP A 468 -66.67 6.00 12.02
CA ASP A 468 -67.55 5.99 10.85
C ASP A 468 -68.80 5.08 11.01
N ALA A 469 -68.68 4.01 11.80
CA ALA A 469 -69.80 3.12 12.10
C ALA A 469 -70.79 3.70 13.13
N PHE A 470 -70.41 4.84 13.76
CA PHE A 470 -71.30 5.57 14.71
C PHE A 470 -71.91 6.84 14.14
N GLU A 471 -71.65 7.25 12.89
CA GLU A 471 -72.41 8.33 12.25
C GLU A 471 -73.77 7.80 11.86
N PRO A 472 -74.85 8.41 12.37
CA PRO A 472 -76.21 8.03 11.97
C PRO A 472 -76.45 8.48 10.54
N THR A 473 -76.83 7.55 9.68
CA THR A 473 -77.36 7.88 8.34
C THR A 473 -78.70 8.58 8.53
N ASP A 474 -78.74 9.93 8.32
CA ASP A 474 -79.96 10.70 8.11
C ASP A 474 -80.56 10.42 6.72
#